data_19e1a7997a5ae8b5a3d43ed43a78dffc
#
_entry.id   19e1a7997a5ae8b5a3d43ed43a78dffc
#
_cell.length_a   1.000
_cell.length_b   1.000
_cell.length_c   1.000
_cell.angle_alpha   90.00
_cell.angle_beta   90.00
_cell.angle_gamma   90.00
#
_symmetry.space_group_name_H-M   'P 1'
#
loop_
_entity.id
_entity.type
_entity.pdbx_description
1 polymer ?
#
loop_
_entity_poly.entity_id
_entity_poly.type
_entity_poly.pdbx_seq_one_letter_code
_entity_poly.pdbx_strand_id
1 'polypeptide(L)'
;SGHYEMGVLQSKMHMAWMRAVAGRMKSDYQYSAQIVYNNFPWPDLPEKLEPNQPQTPTHKAQAAIEKAAQAVLDARAQFPGSSLADLYDPLTMPPALLKAHQKLDAAVDAAYALVGGKKTWKNDAERVAFLFERYQHLTSLLPAAKGKGKEKAKGKAGRKQA
;
A
#
# COMPACT_ATOMS: atom_id res chain seq x y z
N SER A 1 15.39 -0.74 -4.31
CA SER A 1 15.92 0.23 -3.37
C SER A 1 14.85 0.52 -2.32
N GLY A 2 15.20 0.34 -1.05
CA GLY A 2 14.24 0.41 0.06
C GLY A 2 13.56 1.77 0.30
N HIS A 3 14.01 2.84 -0.35
CA HIS A 3 13.43 4.18 -0.19
C HIS A 3 12.09 4.35 -0.89
N TYR A 4 11.86 3.68 -2.01
CA TYR A 4 10.58 3.70 -2.69
C TYR A 4 9.50 3.02 -1.86
N GLU A 5 9.73 1.79 -1.45
CA GLU A 5 8.81 1.02 -0.63
C GLU A 5 8.51 1.74 0.71
N MET A 6 9.56 2.22 1.37
CA MET A 6 9.42 2.99 2.60
C MET A 6 8.55 4.25 2.38
N GLY A 7 8.76 4.97 1.28
CA GLY A 7 7.98 6.16 0.95
C GLY A 7 6.51 5.85 0.77
N VAL A 8 6.18 4.81 0.01
CA VAL A 8 4.78 4.39 -0.18
C VAL A 8 4.14 3.95 1.13
N LEU A 9 4.85 3.15 1.94
CA LEU A 9 4.34 2.66 3.23
C LEU A 9 4.09 3.77 4.26
N GLN A 10 4.80 4.89 4.16
CA GLN A 10 4.61 6.05 5.04
C GLN A 10 3.60 7.07 4.51
N SER A 11 3.06 6.87 3.32
CA SER A 11 2.10 7.78 2.71
C SER A 11 0.70 7.67 3.32
N LYS A 12 -0.08 8.74 3.16
CA LYS A 12 -1.51 8.73 3.51
C LYS A 12 -2.29 7.64 2.76
N MET A 13 -1.89 7.31 1.54
CA MET A 13 -2.52 6.26 0.75
C MET A 13 -2.43 4.90 1.46
N HIS A 14 -1.23 4.50 1.88
CA HIS A 14 -1.04 3.25 2.62
C HIS A 14 -1.67 3.28 4.00
N MET A 15 -1.57 4.42 4.71
CA MET A 15 -2.18 4.56 6.04
C MET A 15 -3.69 4.45 6.01
N ALA A 16 -4.35 5.00 4.98
CA ALA A 16 -5.79 4.85 4.78
C ALA A 16 -6.19 3.39 4.54
N TRP A 17 -5.45 2.68 3.70
CA TRP A 17 -5.62 1.25 3.46
C TRP A 17 -5.46 0.43 4.75
N MET A 18 -4.39 0.66 5.48
CA MET A 18 -4.08 -0.06 6.71
C MET A 18 -5.18 0.12 7.75
N ARG A 19 -5.69 1.34 7.95
CA ARG A 19 -6.79 1.61 8.89
C ARG A 19 -8.08 0.89 8.48
N ALA A 20 -8.41 0.90 7.19
CA ALA A 20 -9.62 0.25 6.68
C ALA A 20 -9.55 -1.27 6.84
N VAL A 21 -8.43 -1.88 6.49
CA VAL A 21 -8.22 -3.33 6.58
C VAL A 21 -8.13 -3.78 8.04
N ALA A 22 -7.39 -3.07 8.89
CA ALA A 22 -7.30 -3.34 10.32
C ALA A 22 -8.66 -3.21 11.02
N GLY A 23 -9.46 -2.21 10.64
CA GLY A 23 -10.80 -2.02 11.19
C GLY A 23 -11.76 -3.18 10.90
N ARG A 24 -11.63 -3.83 9.74
CA ARG A 24 -12.44 -5.00 9.34
C ARG A 24 -11.99 -6.29 10.01
N MET A 25 -10.72 -6.41 10.42
CA MET A 25 -10.11 -7.62 10.96
C MET A 25 -9.94 -7.59 12.48
N LYS A 26 -10.61 -6.68 13.19
CA LYS A 26 -10.50 -6.53 14.65
C LYS A 26 -10.79 -7.79 15.46
N SER A 27 -11.50 -8.77 14.89
CA SER A 27 -11.87 -10.02 15.55
C SER A 27 -10.90 -11.17 15.28
N ASP A 28 -9.89 -10.98 14.43
CA ASP A 28 -8.95 -12.03 14.06
C ASP A 28 -7.54 -11.69 14.52
N TYR A 29 -7.07 -12.40 15.55
CA TYR A 29 -5.72 -12.27 16.11
C TYR A 29 -4.59 -12.68 15.14
N GLN A 30 -4.93 -13.27 14.00
CA GLN A 30 -3.97 -13.67 12.97
C GLN A 30 -3.71 -12.55 11.94
N TYR A 31 -4.11 -11.33 12.25
CA TYR A 31 -3.80 -10.18 11.45
C TYR A 31 -2.29 -9.94 11.41
N SER A 32 -1.64 -10.45 10.39
CA SER A 32 -0.21 -10.22 10.21
C SER A 32 0.03 -8.98 9.35
N ALA A 33 1.07 -8.23 9.69
CA ALA A 33 1.57 -7.15 8.82
C ALA A 33 1.80 -7.63 7.37
N GLN A 34 2.08 -8.91 7.20
CA GLN A 34 2.25 -9.57 5.91
C GLN A 34 0.97 -9.56 5.07
N ILE A 35 -0.21 -9.76 5.67
CA ILE A 35 -1.49 -9.71 4.93
C ILE A 35 -1.77 -8.29 4.45
N VAL A 36 -1.54 -7.29 5.30
CA VAL A 36 -1.72 -5.87 4.92
C VAL A 36 -0.79 -5.48 3.79
N TYR A 37 0.47 -5.87 3.88
CA TYR A 37 1.50 -5.57 2.90
C TYR A 37 1.24 -6.28 1.58
N ASN A 38 0.99 -7.59 1.61
CA ASN A 38 0.84 -8.40 0.41
C ASN A 38 -0.43 -8.11 -0.38
N ASN A 39 -1.48 -7.63 0.29
CA ASN A 39 -2.75 -7.28 -0.35
C ASN A 39 -2.84 -5.80 -0.71
N PHE A 40 -1.88 -4.99 -0.32
CA PHE A 40 -1.86 -3.58 -0.67
C PHE A 40 -1.70 -3.41 -2.19
N PRO A 41 -2.61 -2.69 -2.86
CA PRO A 41 -2.50 -2.46 -4.30
C PRO A 41 -1.47 -1.37 -4.59
N TRP A 42 -0.24 -1.79 -4.82
CA TRP A 42 0.86 -0.89 -5.17
C TRP A 42 0.59 -0.17 -6.49
N PRO A 43 1.12 1.04 -6.70
CA PRO A 43 1.13 1.62 -8.03
C PRO A 43 2.05 0.80 -8.94
N ASP A 44 1.58 0.49 -10.15
CA ASP A 44 2.42 -0.20 -11.14
C ASP A 44 3.50 0.75 -11.63
N LEU A 45 4.68 0.59 -11.09
CA LEU A 45 5.86 1.28 -11.56
C LEU A 45 6.75 0.30 -12.30
N PRO A 46 7.37 0.71 -13.40
CA PRO A 46 8.17 -0.18 -14.22
C PRO A 46 9.40 -0.66 -13.47
N GLU A 47 9.91 -1.79 -13.90
CA GLU A 47 11.22 -2.28 -13.50
C GLU A 47 12.32 -1.25 -13.77
N LYS A 48 13.49 -1.48 -13.19
CA LYS A 48 14.66 -0.60 -13.33
C LYS A 48 14.91 -0.21 -14.79
N LEU A 49 15.19 1.09 -14.99
CA LEU A 49 15.65 1.58 -16.28
C LEU A 49 16.95 0.85 -16.70
N GLU A 50 16.94 0.29 -17.90
CA GLU A 50 18.17 -0.09 -18.55
C GLU A 50 19.01 1.16 -18.88
N PRO A 51 20.33 1.07 -18.84
CA PRO A 51 21.19 2.17 -19.26
C PRO A 51 20.78 2.63 -20.67
N ASN A 52 20.55 3.92 -20.84
CA ASN A 52 20.13 4.58 -22.10
C ASN A 52 18.64 4.51 -22.48
N GLN A 53 17.74 4.03 -21.62
CA GLN A 53 16.31 4.19 -21.85
C GLN A 53 15.81 5.59 -21.45
N PRO A 54 14.93 6.20 -22.24
CA PRO A 54 14.32 7.48 -21.87
C PRO A 54 13.44 7.31 -20.64
N GLN A 55 13.50 8.28 -19.73
CA GLN A 55 12.67 8.28 -18.53
C GLN A 55 11.20 8.41 -18.90
N THR A 56 10.41 7.40 -18.54
CA THR A 56 8.95 7.44 -18.64
C THR A 56 8.33 8.23 -17.47
N PRO A 57 7.05 8.65 -17.58
CA PRO A 57 6.36 9.28 -16.46
C PRO A 57 6.37 8.43 -15.18
N THR A 58 6.31 7.12 -15.29
CA THR A 58 6.36 6.18 -14.16
C THR A 58 7.73 6.15 -13.49
N HIS A 59 8.82 6.21 -14.24
CA HIS A 59 10.18 6.33 -13.67
C HIS A 59 10.36 7.66 -12.92
N LYS A 60 9.82 8.75 -13.47
CA LYS A 60 9.83 10.06 -12.80
C LYS A 60 9.03 10.03 -11.50
N ALA A 61 7.89 9.35 -11.48
CA ALA A 61 7.08 9.18 -10.29
C ALA A 61 7.81 8.37 -9.22
N GLN A 62 8.48 7.28 -9.59
CA GLN A 62 9.29 6.48 -8.67
C GLN A 62 10.43 7.31 -8.07
N ALA A 63 11.18 8.02 -8.90
CA ALA A 63 12.28 8.88 -8.45
C ALA A 63 11.80 10.00 -7.51
N ALA A 64 10.62 10.57 -7.78
CA ALA A 64 10.01 11.57 -6.92
C ALA A 64 9.65 11.01 -5.54
N ILE A 65 9.12 9.80 -5.46
CA ILE A 65 8.82 9.12 -4.19
C ILE A 65 10.12 8.84 -3.42
N GLU A 66 11.14 8.30 -4.08
CA GLU A 66 12.46 8.03 -3.45
C GLU A 66 13.08 9.30 -2.88
N LYS A 67 13.06 10.39 -3.64
CA LYS A 67 13.56 11.70 -3.19
C LYS A 67 12.76 12.24 -2.01
N ALA A 68 11.44 12.16 -2.06
CA ALA A 68 10.58 12.63 -0.98
C ALA A 68 10.74 11.78 0.29
N ALA A 69 10.92 10.46 0.16
CA ALA A 69 11.22 9.57 1.27
C ALA A 69 12.56 9.91 1.94
N GLN A 70 13.58 10.18 1.15
CA GLN A 70 14.87 10.63 1.67
C GLN A 70 14.74 11.96 2.41
N ALA A 71 13.95 12.89 1.89
CA ALA A 71 13.70 14.18 2.56
C ALA A 71 13.01 14.02 3.92
N VAL A 72 12.13 13.02 4.08
CA VAL A 72 11.55 12.68 5.39
C VAL A 72 12.62 12.21 6.36
N LEU A 73 13.53 11.33 5.94
CA LEU A 73 14.64 10.87 6.77
C LEU A 73 15.57 12.01 7.14
N ASP A 74 15.89 12.90 6.21
CA ASP A 74 16.75 14.07 6.45
C ASP A 74 16.10 15.03 7.45
N ALA A 75 14.79 15.25 7.35
CA ALA A 75 14.05 16.06 8.30
C ALA A 75 14.05 15.46 9.71
N ARG A 76 13.92 14.15 9.85
CA ARG A 76 14.05 13.46 11.14
C ARG A 76 15.46 13.59 11.73
N ALA A 77 16.47 13.50 10.90
CA ALA A 77 17.87 13.58 11.30
C ALA A 77 18.25 14.95 11.92
N GLN A 78 17.47 15.98 11.68
CA GLN A 78 17.64 17.31 12.30
C GLN A 78 17.28 17.31 13.80
N PHE A 79 16.61 16.29 14.29
CA PHE A 79 16.14 16.17 15.68
C PHE A 79 16.64 14.89 16.36
N PRO A 80 17.95 14.71 16.51
CA PRO A 80 18.53 13.45 16.99
C PRO A 80 18.15 13.10 18.44
N GLY A 81 17.77 14.08 19.25
CA GLY A 81 17.35 13.88 20.64
C GLY A 81 15.86 13.61 20.84
N SER A 82 15.05 13.67 19.77
CA SER A 82 13.61 13.50 19.87
C SER A 82 13.21 12.05 19.57
N SER A 83 12.24 11.52 20.33
CA SER A 83 11.64 10.22 20.03
C SER A 83 10.71 10.33 18.81
N LEU A 84 10.39 9.20 18.18
CA LEU A 84 9.40 9.18 17.11
C LEU A 84 8.02 9.64 17.61
N ALA A 85 7.66 9.30 18.83
CA ALA A 85 6.42 9.77 19.44
C ALA A 85 6.34 11.31 19.50
N ASP A 86 7.44 11.96 19.90
CA ASP A 86 7.52 13.43 19.97
C ASP A 86 7.48 14.06 18.58
N LEU A 87 8.19 13.47 17.61
CA LEU A 87 8.23 13.98 16.24
C LEU A 87 6.88 13.89 15.52
N TYR A 88 6.07 12.90 15.85
CA TYR A 88 4.76 12.66 15.21
C TYR A 88 3.57 13.05 16.08
N ASP A 89 3.80 13.68 17.21
CA ASP A 89 2.73 14.31 17.99
C ASP A 89 2.22 15.56 17.22
N PRO A 90 0.91 15.67 16.95
CA PRO A 90 0.34 16.83 16.25
C PRO A 90 0.68 18.18 16.86
N LEU A 91 0.91 18.22 18.19
CA LEU A 91 1.24 19.43 18.92
C LEU A 91 2.72 19.82 18.85
N THR A 92 3.61 18.83 18.65
CA THR A 92 5.06 19.04 18.71
C THR A 92 5.79 18.72 17.41
N MET A 93 5.07 18.26 16.39
CA MET A 93 5.64 17.90 15.09
C MET A 93 6.34 19.09 14.44
N PRO A 94 7.65 18.96 14.10
CA PRO A 94 8.38 20.04 13.44
C PRO A 94 7.78 20.40 12.08
N PRO A 95 7.66 21.68 11.74
CA PRO A 95 7.13 22.11 10.44
C PRO A 95 7.90 21.54 9.23
N ALA A 96 9.21 21.38 9.35
CA ALA A 96 10.05 20.79 8.31
C ALA A 96 9.67 19.32 8.04
N LEU A 97 9.39 18.55 9.09
CA LEU A 97 8.96 17.15 8.99
C LEU A 97 7.56 17.07 8.38
N LEU A 98 6.63 17.93 8.80
CA LEU A 98 5.29 18.01 8.23
C LEU A 98 5.33 18.30 6.72
N LYS A 99 6.13 19.28 6.31
CA LYS A 99 6.33 19.60 4.89
C LYS A 99 6.91 18.43 4.09
N ALA A 100 7.88 17.72 4.65
CA ALA A 100 8.48 16.56 4.01
C ALA A 100 7.43 15.45 3.78
N HIS A 101 6.57 15.19 4.75
CA HIS A 101 5.46 14.24 4.62
C HIS A 101 4.42 14.68 3.60
N GLN A 102 4.08 15.97 3.56
CA GLN A 102 3.16 16.51 2.56
C GLN A 102 3.69 16.34 1.13
N LYS A 103 4.98 16.54 0.91
CA LYS A 103 5.64 16.30 -0.39
C LYS A 103 5.66 14.82 -0.74
N LEU A 104 5.89 13.95 0.24
CA LEU A 104 5.83 12.50 0.04
C LEU A 104 4.41 12.06 -0.36
N ASP A 105 3.39 12.54 0.33
CA ASP A 105 2.00 12.25 0.01
C ASP A 105 1.64 12.71 -1.41
N ALA A 106 2.07 13.90 -1.80
CA ALA A 106 1.87 14.42 -3.16
C ALA A 106 2.57 13.56 -4.22
N ALA A 107 3.78 13.09 -3.96
CA ALA A 107 4.52 12.22 -4.87
C ALA A 107 3.84 10.86 -5.04
N VAL A 108 3.34 10.27 -3.97
CA VAL A 108 2.60 8.99 -3.99
C VAL A 108 1.26 9.17 -4.71
N ASP A 109 0.52 10.23 -4.42
CA ASP A 109 -0.75 10.54 -5.10
C ASP A 109 -0.54 10.73 -6.61
N ALA A 110 0.55 11.39 -7.02
CA ALA A 110 0.90 11.54 -8.43
C ALA A 110 1.21 10.20 -9.12
N ALA A 111 1.86 9.26 -8.42
CA ALA A 111 2.11 7.92 -8.94
C ALA A 111 0.79 7.16 -9.15
N TYR A 112 -0.14 7.23 -8.21
CA TYR A 112 -1.47 6.61 -8.37
C TYR A 112 -2.31 7.29 -9.45
N ALA A 113 -2.13 8.58 -9.69
CA ALA A 113 -2.80 9.28 -10.80
C ALA A 113 -2.45 8.70 -12.17
N LEU A 114 -1.25 8.11 -12.33
CA LEU A 114 -0.83 7.44 -13.56
C LEU A 114 -1.56 6.11 -13.81
N VAL A 115 -2.16 5.52 -12.78
CA VAL A 115 -2.88 4.25 -12.84
C VAL A 115 -4.38 4.40 -12.56
N GLY A 116 -4.95 5.54 -12.87
CA GLY A 116 -6.38 5.83 -12.78
C GLY A 116 -6.82 6.53 -11.49
N GLY A 117 -5.89 6.87 -10.60
CA GLY A 117 -6.17 7.63 -9.38
C GLY A 117 -6.28 9.14 -9.62
N LYS A 118 -6.43 9.86 -8.53
CA LYS A 118 -6.49 11.34 -8.53
C LYS A 118 -5.21 11.92 -7.95
N LYS A 119 -4.86 13.12 -8.35
CA LYS A 119 -3.74 13.88 -7.74
C LYS A 119 -4.09 14.42 -6.37
N THR A 120 -5.36 14.66 -6.10
CA THR A 120 -5.87 15.16 -4.81
C THR A 120 -7.10 14.37 -4.39
N TRP A 121 -7.21 14.13 -3.09
CA TRP A 121 -8.27 13.33 -2.48
C TRP A 121 -8.97 14.14 -1.39
N LYS A 122 -10.28 14.01 -1.30
CA LYS A 122 -11.06 14.72 -0.28
C LYS A 122 -10.84 14.17 1.13
N ASN A 123 -10.75 12.84 1.23
CA ASN A 123 -10.63 12.14 2.51
C ASN A 123 -10.09 10.71 2.32
N ASP A 124 -9.86 10.02 3.44
CA ASP A 124 -9.39 8.64 3.44
C ASP A 124 -10.39 7.67 2.82
N ALA A 125 -11.69 7.90 2.98
CA ALA A 125 -12.72 7.04 2.41
C ALA A 125 -12.65 7.01 0.87
N GLU A 126 -12.37 8.13 0.24
CA GLU A 126 -12.20 8.21 -1.22
C GLU A 126 -10.93 7.47 -1.67
N ARG A 127 -9.83 7.56 -0.91
CA ARG A 127 -8.61 6.79 -1.14
C ARG A 127 -8.86 5.28 -1.03
N VAL A 128 -9.53 4.87 0.01
CA VAL A 128 -9.85 3.46 0.28
C VAL A 128 -10.74 2.88 -0.82
N ALA A 129 -11.76 3.61 -1.26
CA ALA A 129 -12.63 3.17 -2.36
C ALA A 129 -11.84 2.93 -3.64
N PHE A 130 -10.94 3.84 -3.99
CA PHE A 130 -10.04 3.67 -5.14
C PHE A 130 -9.12 2.47 -5.00
N LEU A 131 -8.50 2.29 -3.84
CA LEU A 131 -7.57 1.18 -3.58
C LEU A 131 -8.27 -0.17 -3.61
N PHE A 132 -9.50 -0.30 -3.08
CA PHE A 132 -10.26 -1.54 -3.18
C PHE A 132 -10.67 -1.87 -4.61
N GLU A 133 -11.07 -0.88 -5.40
CA GLU A 133 -11.36 -1.06 -6.82
C GLU A 133 -10.12 -1.54 -7.57
N ARG A 134 -8.96 -0.93 -7.30
CA ARG A 134 -7.69 -1.35 -7.88
C ARG A 134 -7.29 -2.77 -7.44
N TYR A 135 -7.47 -3.10 -6.18
CA TYR A 135 -7.23 -4.45 -5.65
C TYR A 135 -8.10 -5.49 -6.36
N GLN A 136 -9.39 -5.22 -6.55
CA GLN A 136 -10.30 -6.09 -7.28
C GLN A 136 -9.87 -6.27 -8.74
N HIS A 137 -9.44 -5.21 -9.41
CA HIS A 137 -8.93 -5.26 -10.77
C HIS A 137 -7.67 -6.13 -10.86
N LEU A 138 -6.69 -5.93 -9.99
CA LEU A 138 -5.44 -6.70 -9.96
C LEU A 138 -5.68 -8.18 -9.64
N THR A 139 -6.59 -8.50 -8.72
CA THR A 139 -6.92 -9.88 -8.36
C THR A 139 -7.72 -10.59 -9.44
N SER A 140 -8.52 -9.87 -10.24
CA SER A 140 -9.24 -10.45 -11.38
C SER A 140 -8.33 -10.88 -12.53
N LEU A 141 -7.13 -10.34 -12.62
CA LEU A 141 -6.11 -10.71 -13.61
C LEU A 141 -5.34 -11.98 -13.22
N LEU A 142 -5.43 -12.41 -11.96
CA LEU A 142 -4.81 -13.65 -11.52
C LEU A 142 -5.65 -14.84 -12.01
N PRO A 143 -5.03 -15.93 -12.52
CA PRO A 143 -5.77 -17.14 -12.85
C PRO A 143 -6.47 -17.64 -11.59
N ALA A 144 -7.78 -17.95 -11.70
CA ALA A 144 -8.55 -18.51 -10.62
C ALA A 144 -7.81 -19.73 -10.07
N ALA A 145 -7.48 -19.73 -8.79
CA ALA A 145 -6.95 -20.91 -8.12
C ALA A 145 -7.96 -22.03 -8.34
N LYS A 146 -7.56 -23.09 -9.06
CA LYS A 146 -8.40 -24.25 -9.28
C LYS A 146 -8.82 -24.78 -7.92
N GLY A 147 -10.07 -24.52 -7.54
CA GLY A 147 -10.65 -25.08 -6.34
C GLY A 147 -10.51 -26.59 -6.40
N LYS A 148 -9.80 -27.17 -5.45
CA LYS A 148 -9.81 -28.61 -5.27
C LYS A 148 -11.26 -29.02 -5.04
N GLY A 149 -11.85 -29.64 -6.05
CA GLY A 149 -13.18 -30.21 -5.97
C GLY A 149 -13.25 -31.14 -4.77
N LYS A 150 -14.17 -30.86 -3.89
CA LYS A 150 -14.59 -31.83 -2.86
C LYS A 150 -15.21 -33.01 -3.60
N GLU A 151 -14.44 -34.08 -3.69
CA GLU A 151 -14.93 -35.38 -4.09
C GLU A 151 -15.98 -35.79 -3.06
N LYS A 152 -17.24 -35.79 -3.46
CA LYS A 152 -18.32 -36.34 -2.66
C LYS A 152 -18.17 -37.86 -2.65
N ALA A 153 -17.71 -38.40 -1.52
CA ALA A 153 -17.81 -39.81 -1.24
C ALA A 153 -19.29 -40.21 -1.27
N LYS A 154 -19.71 -40.97 -2.29
CA LYS A 154 -20.99 -41.65 -2.34
C LYS A 154 -20.95 -42.80 -1.34
N GLY A 155 -21.61 -42.61 -0.20
CA GLY A 155 -21.90 -43.69 0.72
C GLY A 155 -22.83 -44.71 0.06
N LYS A 156 -22.33 -45.92 -0.11
CA LYS A 156 -23.08 -47.09 -0.54
C LYS A 156 -23.96 -47.53 0.61
N ALA A 157 -25.25 -47.31 0.51
CA ALA A 157 -26.22 -47.91 1.42
C ALA A 157 -26.28 -49.45 1.17
N GLY A 158 -25.85 -50.18 2.12
CA GLY A 158 -26.00 -51.65 2.12
C GLY A 158 -27.44 -52.02 2.44
N ARG A 159 -28.09 -52.66 1.52
CA ARG A 159 -29.39 -53.31 1.68
C ARG A 159 -29.17 -54.64 2.34
N LYS A 160 -29.58 -54.81 3.59
CA LYS A 160 -29.77 -56.13 4.21
C LYS A 160 -31.20 -56.57 3.97
N GLN A 161 -31.38 -57.64 3.23
CA GLN A 161 -32.57 -58.47 3.26
C GLN A 161 -32.40 -59.50 4.36
N ALA A 162 -33.39 -59.61 5.18
CA ALA A 162 -33.64 -60.77 5.96
C ALA A 162 -34.72 -61.60 5.29
#